data_39fe7032e4cc45a7f779024dd014f5f0
#
_entry.id   39fe7032e4cc45a7f779024dd014f5f0
#
_cell.length_a   1.000
_cell.length_b   1.000
_cell.length_c   1.000
_cell.angle_alpha   90.00
_cell.angle_beta   90.00
_cell.angle_gamma   90.00
#
_symmetry.space_group_name_H-M   'P 1'
#
loop_
_entity.id
_entity.type
_entity.pdbx_description
1 polymer ?
#
loop_
_entity_poly.entity_id
_entity_poly.type
_entity_poly.pdbx_seq_one_letter_code
_entity_poly.pdbx_strand_id
1 'polypeptide(L)'
;MKISTRILISLILSLIVLGACIIGVAYSNTKNNARMFIEEYEKSAYAFHENELKTIMDIMKQTTESIYKTQKAKGISDEKIQEAILDKFNDLRFFNDRNGYIFIYAYDGTNVLMPTNKALQGQNFMGLKDSNGVFLIKELIEAAKKGGGLVKYYFPKTKDGKPFPKFSYSLSFEPYNWMMGTGIYVDNVEEEVAHLQKNIDENTASQIQSFLVISVVL
;
A
#
# COMPACT_ATOMS: atom_id res chain seq x y z
N MET A 1 -65.18 2.91 -16.50
CA MET A 1 -63.95 3.05 -17.29
C MET A 1 -64.06 2.15 -18.51
N LYS A 2 -63.90 2.71 -19.72
CA LYS A 2 -64.01 1.92 -20.96
C LYS A 2 -62.92 0.87 -21.04
N ILE A 3 -63.20 -0.28 -21.71
CA ILE A 3 -62.22 -1.40 -21.85
C ILE A 3 -60.88 -0.92 -22.48
N SER A 4 -60.97 -0.03 -23.48
CA SER A 4 -59.81 0.62 -24.13
C SER A 4 -58.92 1.39 -23.14
N THR A 5 -59.49 2.07 -22.16
CA THR A 5 -58.74 2.82 -21.14
C THR A 5 -57.98 1.87 -20.17
N ARG A 6 -58.60 0.73 -19.83
CA ARG A 6 -57.94 -0.29 -18.99
C ARG A 6 -56.74 -0.92 -19.67
N ILE A 7 -56.87 -1.23 -20.96
CA ILE A 7 -55.79 -1.79 -21.78
C ILE A 7 -54.62 -0.78 -21.87
N LEU A 8 -54.94 0.50 -22.15
CA LEU A 8 -53.93 1.54 -22.26
C LEU A 8 -53.14 1.71 -20.93
N ILE A 9 -53.85 1.76 -19.81
CA ILE A 9 -53.24 1.86 -18.48
C ILE A 9 -52.34 0.64 -18.20
N SER A 10 -52.78 -0.58 -18.54
CA SER A 10 -51.95 -1.78 -18.31
C SER A 10 -50.68 -1.79 -19.17
N LEU A 11 -50.74 -1.31 -20.41
CA LEU A 11 -49.60 -1.15 -21.29
C LEU A 11 -48.58 -0.14 -20.74
N ILE A 12 -49.07 1.03 -20.31
CA ILE A 12 -48.21 2.06 -19.69
C ILE A 12 -47.54 1.50 -18.43
N LEU A 13 -48.29 0.83 -17.57
CA LEU A 13 -47.76 0.25 -16.34
C LEU A 13 -46.67 -0.81 -16.64
N SER A 14 -46.89 -1.67 -17.64
CA SER A 14 -45.89 -2.68 -18.04
C SER A 14 -44.64 -2.06 -18.61
N LEU A 15 -44.73 -0.97 -19.36
CA LEU A 15 -43.56 -0.22 -19.86
C LEU A 15 -42.78 0.44 -18.74
N ILE A 16 -43.45 1.01 -17.74
CA ILE A 16 -42.79 1.59 -16.55
C ILE A 16 -42.03 0.52 -15.76
N VAL A 17 -42.66 -0.65 -15.53
CA VAL A 17 -42.05 -1.75 -14.82
C VAL A 17 -40.81 -2.28 -15.60
N LEU A 18 -40.95 -2.45 -16.91
CA LEU A 18 -39.84 -2.88 -17.77
C LEU A 18 -38.69 -1.86 -17.73
N GLY A 19 -38.98 -0.58 -17.84
CA GLY A 19 -38.01 0.49 -17.73
C GLY A 19 -37.26 0.48 -16.38
N ALA A 20 -38.00 0.33 -15.28
CA ALA A 20 -37.45 0.24 -13.94
C ALA A 20 -36.51 -1.00 -13.79
N CYS A 21 -36.91 -2.15 -14.35
CA CYS A 21 -36.07 -3.35 -14.38
C CYS A 21 -34.76 -3.13 -15.14
N ILE A 22 -34.83 -2.53 -16.33
CA ILE A 22 -33.65 -2.24 -17.16
C ILE A 22 -32.70 -1.28 -16.42
N ILE A 23 -33.22 -0.21 -15.80
CA ILE A 23 -32.45 0.73 -14.99
C ILE A 23 -31.80 0.01 -13.81
N GLY A 24 -32.54 -0.84 -13.10
CA GLY A 24 -32.04 -1.60 -11.97
C GLY A 24 -30.88 -2.53 -12.35
N VAL A 25 -31.00 -3.25 -13.47
CA VAL A 25 -29.93 -4.11 -14.00
C VAL A 25 -28.72 -3.29 -14.44
N ALA A 26 -28.93 -2.21 -15.18
CA ALA A 26 -27.85 -1.32 -15.61
C ALA A 26 -27.10 -0.72 -14.43
N TYR A 27 -27.82 -0.25 -13.41
CA TYR A 27 -27.22 0.25 -12.17
C TYR A 27 -26.37 -0.79 -11.46
N SER A 28 -26.91 -1.99 -11.27
CA SER A 28 -26.20 -3.10 -10.62
C SER A 28 -24.92 -3.46 -11.39
N ASN A 29 -25.00 -3.57 -12.72
CA ASN A 29 -23.84 -3.87 -13.55
C ASN A 29 -22.78 -2.76 -13.49
N THR A 30 -23.18 -1.49 -13.57
CA THR A 30 -22.24 -0.36 -13.48
C THR A 30 -21.53 -0.36 -12.13
N LYS A 31 -22.27 -0.56 -11.04
CA LYS A 31 -21.70 -0.61 -9.69
C LYS A 31 -20.74 -1.78 -9.50
N ASN A 32 -21.08 -2.96 -10.02
CA ASN A 32 -20.21 -4.14 -9.93
C ASN A 32 -18.93 -3.96 -10.75
N ASN A 33 -19.03 -3.45 -11.98
CA ASN A 33 -17.87 -3.18 -12.84
C ASN A 33 -16.95 -2.13 -12.21
N ALA A 34 -17.53 -1.09 -11.63
CA ALA A 34 -16.78 -0.04 -10.94
C ALA A 34 -16.01 -0.60 -9.72
N ARG A 35 -16.66 -1.45 -8.92
CA ARG A 35 -16.01 -2.12 -7.79
C ARG A 35 -14.84 -2.98 -8.25
N MET A 36 -15.04 -3.81 -9.27
CA MET A 36 -13.97 -4.65 -9.84
C MET A 36 -12.80 -3.79 -10.35
N PHE A 37 -13.09 -2.68 -11.03
CA PHE A 37 -12.06 -1.75 -11.50
C PHE A 37 -11.24 -1.16 -10.35
N ILE A 38 -11.89 -0.72 -9.27
CA ILE A 38 -11.22 -0.17 -8.09
C ILE A 38 -10.35 -1.23 -7.41
N GLU A 39 -10.87 -2.45 -7.22
CA GLU A 39 -10.13 -3.57 -6.63
C GLU A 39 -8.90 -3.93 -7.47
N GLU A 40 -9.02 -3.94 -8.80
CA GLU A 40 -7.91 -4.22 -9.72
C GLU A 40 -6.88 -3.09 -9.73
N TYR A 41 -7.33 -1.83 -9.71
CA TYR A 41 -6.46 -0.66 -9.59
C TYR A 41 -5.64 -0.71 -8.30
N GLU A 42 -6.30 -0.91 -7.16
CA GLU A 42 -5.65 -1.00 -5.85
C GLU A 42 -4.62 -2.13 -5.81
N LYS A 43 -5.01 -3.32 -6.28
CA LYS A 43 -4.12 -4.48 -6.36
C LYS A 43 -2.91 -4.21 -7.26
N SER A 44 -3.11 -3.58 -8.40
CA SER A 44 -2.04 -3.26 -9.35
C SER A 44 -1.08 -2.22 -8.78
N ALA A 45 -1.61 -1.18 -8.12
CA ALA A 45 -0.80 -0.15 -7.46
C ALA A 45 0.05 -0.74 -6.34
N TYR A 46 -0.51 -1.62 -5.51
CA TYR A 46 0.23 -2.29 -4.45
C TYR A 46 1.28 -3.27 -4.99
N ALA A 47 0.97 -4.03 -6.03
CA ALA A 47 1.94 -4.92 -6.69
C ALA A 47 3.10 -4.13 -7.33
N PHE A 48 2.82 -2.97 -7.91
CA PHE A 48 3.84 -2.06 -8.42
C PHE A 48 4.81 -1.62 -7.31
N HIS A 49 4.28 -1.13 -6.20
CA HIS A 49 5.12 -0.70 -5.05
C HIS A 49 5.88 -1.85 -4.41
N GLU A 50 5.29 -3.04 -4.32
CA GLU A 50 6.00 -4.24 -3.84
C GLU A 50 7.21 -4.56 -4.70
N ASN A 51 7.04 -4.59 -6.03
CA ASN A 51 8.12 -4.86 -6.97
C ASN A 51 9.22 -3.77 -6.92
N GLU A 52 8.84 -2.50 -6.77
CA GLU A 52 9.76 -1.38 -6.62
C GLU A 52 10.61 -1.54 -5.35
N LEU A 53 9.97 -1.76 -4.20
CA LEU A 53 10.66 -1.95 -2.91
C LEU A 53 11.54 -3.20 -2.93
N LYS A 54 11.06 -4.31 -3.51
CA LYS A 54 11.83 -5.54 -3.65
C LYS A 54 13.09 -5.30 -4.48
N THR A 55 12.96 -4.62 -5.63
CA THR A 55 14.11 -4.32 -6.51
C THR A 55 15.16 -3.49 -5.77
N ILE A 56 14.74 -2.46 -5.03
CA ILE A 56 15.63 -1.64 -4.21
C ILE A 56 16.33 -2.53 -3.16
N MET A 57 15.58 -3.36 -2.45
CA MET A 57 16.15 -4.20 -1.40
C MET A 57 17.10 -5.28 -1.94
N ASP A 58 16.83 -5.84 -3.11
CA ASP A 58 17.74 -6.79 -3.78
C ASP A 58 19.07 -6.11 -4.12
N ILE A 59 19.07 -4.87 -4.63
CA ILE A 59 20.26 -4.08 -4.90
C ILE A 59 21.03 -3.77 -3.60
N MET A 60 20.30 -3.37 -2.54
CA MET A 60 20.90 -3.05 -1.25
C MET A 60 21.53 -4.28 -0.60
N LYS A 61 20.89 -5.44 -0.69
CA LYS A 61 21.44 -6.72 -0.21
C LYS A 61 22.73 -7.09 -0.95
N GLN A 62 22.72 -7.04 -2.28
CA GLN A 62 23.92 -7.31 -3.10
C GLN A 62 25.06 -6.33 -2.76
N THR A 63 24.74 -5.05 -2.54
CA THR A 63 25.73 -4.04 -2.13
C THR A 63 26.33 -4.39 -0.77
N THR A 64 25.49 -4.75 0.21
CA THR A 64 25.91 -5.15 1.55
C THR A 64 26.81 -6.39 1.50
N GLU A 65 26.39 -7.41 0.74
CA GLU A 65 27.18 -8.64 0.55
C GLU A 65 28.54 -8.37 -0.12
N SER A 66 28.57 -7.47 -1.09
CA SER A 66 29.82 -7.08 -1.78
C SER A 66 30.78 -6.37 -0.83
N ILE A 67 30.28 -5.42 -0.02
CA ILE A 67 31.11 -4.75 1.00
C ILE A 67 31.65 -5.79 1.99
N TYR A 68 30.77 -6.63 2.53
CA TYR A 68 31.14 -7.67 3.49
C TYR A 68 32.21 -8.59 2.95
N LYS A 69 32.03 -9.23 1.78
CA LYS A 69 32.97 -10.14 1.15
C LYS A 69 34.30 -9.48 0.87
N THR A 70 34.29 -8.27 0.31
CA THR A 70 35.51 -7.54 -0.05
C THR A 70 36.32 -7.14 1.17
N GLN A 71 35.67 -6.66 2.23
CA GLN A 71 36.37 -6.22 3.45
C GLN A 71 36.86 -7.42 4.27
N LYS A 72 36.07 -8.50 4.36
CA LYS A 72 36.50 -9.75 5.01
C LYS A 72 37.76 -10.36 4.34
N ALA A 73 37.80 -10.37 3.00
CA ALA A 73 38.97 -10.85 2.24
C ALA A 73 40.23 -10.03 2.52
N LYS A 74 40.09 -8.78 2.95
CA LYS A 74 41.20 -7.90 3.37
C LYS A 74 41.57 -8.04 4.85
N GLY A 75 40.90 -8.92 5.60
CA GLY A 75 41.14 -9.10 7.03
C GLY A 75 40.63 -7.98 7.91
N ILE A 76 39.65 -7.16 7.42
CA ILE A 76 39.05 -6.10 8.20
C ILE A 76 38.13 -6.71 9.25
N SER A 77 38.12 -6.12 10.46
CA SER A 77 37.26 -6.59 11.56
C SER A 77 35.78 -6.36 11.28
N ASP A 78 34.90 -7.17 11.91
CA ASP A 78 33.47 -7.09 11.73
C ASP A 78 32.89 -5.73 12.12
N GLU A 79 33.42 -5.10 13.18
CA GLU A 79 32.99 -3.78 13.62
C GLU A 79 33.20 -2.71 12.53
N LYS A 80 34.38 -2.73 11.89
CA LYS A 80 34.69 -1.79 10.80
C LYS A 80 33.88 -2.07 9.54
N ILE A 81 33.57 -3.35 9.27
CA ILE A 81 32.72 -3.72 8.14
C ILE A 81 31.29 -3.23 8.39
N GLN A 82 30.76 -3.43 9.60
CA GLN A 82 29.45 -2.92 9.99
C GLN A 82 29.40 -1.39 9.83
N GLU A 83 30.37 -0.67 10.37
CA GLU A 83 30.49 0.78 10.24
C GLU A 83 30.45 1.21 8.76
N ALA A 84 31.23 0.57 7.90
CA ALA A 84 31.25 0.89 6.46
C ALA A 84 29.90 0.64 5.76
N ILE A 85 29.16 -0.40 6.17
CA ILE A 85 27.81 -0.68 5.66
C ILE A 85 26.84 0.40 6.14
N LEU A 86 26.86 0.74 7.43
CA LEU A 86 25.96 1.73 8.02
C LEU A 86 26.19 3.13 7.46
N ASP A 87 27.43 3.54 7.29
CA ASP A 87 27.81 4.82 6.67
C ASP A 87 27.30 4.91 5.24
N LYS A 88 27.41 3.80 4.46
CA LYS A 88 26.93 3.75 3.08
C LYS A 88 25.44 4.02 2.97
N PHE A 89 24.64 3.58 3.92
CA PHE A 89 23.18 3.71 3.91
C PHE A 89 22.66 4.92 4.68
N ASN A 90 23.45 5.50 5.56
CA ASN A 90 23.03 6.64 6.38
C ASN A 90 22.55 7.83 5.55
N ASP A 91 23.26 8.15 4.48
CA ASP A 91 22.98 9.32 3.64
C ASP A 91 22.22 8.96 2.35
N LEU A 92 21.97 7.67 2.13
CA LEU A 92 21.24 7.22 0.95
C LEU A 92 19.79 7.68 1.00
N ARG A 93 19.35 8.39 -0.05
CA ARG A 93 17.97 8.80 -0.26
C ARG A 93 17.59 8.54 -1.70
N PHE A 94 16.39 7.98 -1.89
CA PHE A 94 15.83 7.65 -3.19
C PHE A 94 14.36 8.05 -3.25
N PHE A 95 13.68 7.73 -4.34
CA PHE A 95 12.43 8.29 -4.80
C PHE A 95 12.53 9.78 -5.17
N ASN A 96 11.58 10.27 -5.95
CA ASN A 96 11.58 11.65 -6.45
C ASN A 96 11.50 12.70 -5.33
N ASP A 97 10.81 12.38 -4.24
CA ASP A 97 10.66 13.21 -3.05
C ASP A 97 11.79 13.04 -2.03
N ARG A 98 12.78 12.14 -2.33
CA ARG A 98 13.91 11.81 -1.46
C ARG A 98 13.51 11.28 -0.08
N ASN A 99 12.30 10.75 0.06
CA ASN A 99 11.79 10.17 1.32
C ASN A 99 12.17 8.67 1.49
N GLY A 100 12.71 8.02 0.45
CA GLY A 100 13.23 6.66 0.53
C GLY A 100 14.53 6.60 1.33
N TYR A 101 14.64 5.64 2.23
CA TYR A 101 15.82 5.36 3.04
C TYR A 101 15.85 3.88 3.45
N ILE A 102 17.04 3.39 3.81
CA ILE A 102 17.21 2.06 4.36
C ILE A 102 17.23 2.14 5.89
N PHE A 103 16.48 1.28 6.55
CA PHE A 103 16.55 1.06 7.99
C PHE A 103 17.04 -0.36 8.28
N ILE A 104 17.71 -0.53 9.42
CA ILE A 104 18.28 -1.81 9.84
C ILE A 104 17.91 -2.08 11.28
N TYR A 105 17.45 -3.29 11.56
CA TYR A 105 17.22 -3.80 12.91
C TYR A 105 17.95 -5.13 13.08
N ALA A 106 18.53 -5.35 14.24
CA ALA A 106 18.96 -6.68 14.64
C ALA A 106 17.75 -7.60 14.84
N TYR A 107 17.95 -8.92 14.78
CA TYR A 107 16.87 -9.89 14.92
C TYR A 107 16.20 -9.91 16.30
N ASP A 108 16.82 -9.31 17.30
CA ASP A 108 16.23 -9.10 18.63
C ASP A 108 15.31 -7.85 18.68
N GLY A 109 15.21 -7.08 17.57
CA GLY A 109 14.40 -5.87 17.47
C GLY A 109 15.14 -4.58 17.82
N THR A 110 16.45 -4.64 18.11
CA THR A 110 17.26 -3.45 18.36
C THR A 110 17.50 -2.69 17.05
N ASN A 111 17.22 -1.39 17.03
CA ASN A 111 17.48 -0.53 15.87
C ASN A 111 18.98 -0.31 15.71
N VAL A 112 19.50 -0.70 14.54
CA VAL A 112 20.93 -0.54 14.17
C VAL A 112 21.13 0.71 13.32
N LEU A 113 20.17 0.99 12.40
CA LEU A 113 20.21 2.17 11.55
C LEU A 113 18.82 2.74 11.34
N MET A 114 18.65 4.02 11.66
CA MET A 114 17.46 4.83 11.34
C MET A 114 17.91 6.22 10.88
N PRO A 115 18.16 6.40 9.58
CA PRO A 115 18.72 7.65 9.04
C PRO A 115 17.86 8.89 9.30
N THR A 116 16.54 8.71 9.41
CA THR A 116 15.58 9.80 9.64
C THR A 116 15.43 10.18 11.11
N ASN A 117 15.88 9.30 12.04
CA ASN A 117 15.82 9.58 13.48
C ASN A 117 16.89 8.77 14.24
N LYS A 118 18.10 9.32 14.31
CA LYS A 118 19.24 8.69 14.99
C LYS A 118 19.01 8.40 16.48
N ALA A 119 18.08 9.11 17.12
CA ALA A 119 17.77 8.87 18.52
C ALA A 119 17.14 7.48 18.81
N LEU A 120 16.65 6.81 17.77
CA LEU A 120 16.09 5.45 17.89
C LEU A 120 17.17 4.36 17.88
N GLN A 121 18.37 4.67 17.40
CA GLN A 121 19.46 3.69 17.30
C GLN A 121 19.85 3.17 18.70
N GLY A 122 20.06 1.87 18.80
CA GLY A 122 20.35 1.17 20.05
C GLY A 122 19.11 0.85 20.91
N GLN A 123 17.93 1.36 20.57
CA GLN A 123 16.68 1.04 21.29
C GLN A 123 16.01 -0.20 20.69
N ASN A 124 15.31 -0.98 21.53
CA ASN A 124 14.58 -2.18 21.11
C ASN A 124 13.12 -1.86 20.81
N PHE A 125 12.64 -2.30 19.64
CA PHE A 125 11.29 -2.05 19.14
C PHE A 125 10.51 -3.34 18.84
N MET A 126 10.91 -4.49 19.38
CA MET A 126 10.21 -5.75 19.15
C MET A 126 8.74 -5.71 19.58
N GLY A 127 8.45 -4.93 20.62
CA GLY A 127 7.09 -4.75 21.16
C GLY A 127 6.30 -3.59 20.51
N LEU A 128 6.87 -2.86 19.56
CA LEU A 128 6.20 -1.70 18.96
C LEU A 128 5.02 -2.14 18.10
N LYS A 129 3.84 -1.63 18.43
CA LYS A 129 2.60 -1.81 17.66
C LYS A 129 2.23 -0.53 16.94
N ASP A 130 1.67 -0.68 15.76
CA ASP A 130 0.98 0.40 15.06
C ASP A 130 -0.43 0.66 15.64
N SER A 131 -1.16 1.61 15.06
CA SER A 131 -2.54 1.94 15.44
C SER A 131 -3.54 0.80 15.29
N ASN A 132 -3.22 -0.21 14.47
CA ASN A 132 -4.06 -1.37 14.20
C ASN A 132 -3.61 -2.62 14.99
N GLY A 133 -2.61 -2.49 15.86
CA GLY A 133 -2.10 -3.56 16.71
C GLY A 133 -1.05 -4.46 16.03
N VAL A 134 -0.56 -4.10 14.84
CA VAL A 134 0.48 -4.83 14.12
C VAL A 134 1.84 -4.62 14.80
N PHE A 135 2.53 -5.70 15.16
CA PHE A 135 3.90 -5.66 15.68
C PHE A 135 4.89 -5.46 14.53
N LEU A 136 5.01 -4.23 14.06
CA LEU A 136 5.65 -3.89 12.79
C LEU A 136 7.10 -4.39 12.67
N ILE A 137 7.93 -4.25 13.70
CA ILE A 137 9.34 -4.71 13.63
C ILE A 137 9.43 -6.23 13.67
N LYS A 138 8.59 -6.89 14.47
CA LYS A 138 8.51 -8.35 14.51
C LYS A 138 8.10 -8.93 13.16
N GLU A 139 7.04 -8.41 12.55
CA GLU A 139 6.56 -8.86 11.24
C GLU A 139 7.61 -8.65 10.14
N LEU A 140 8.32 -7.52 10.14
CA LEU A 140 9.40 -7.25 9.20
C LEU A 140 10.57 -8.22 9.38
N ILE A 141 10.97 -8.54 10.63
CA ILE A 141 12.01 -9.52 10.90
C ILE A 141 11.59 -10.92 10.45
N GLU A 142 10.34 -11.31 10.72
CA GLU A 142 9.83 -12.61 10.29
C GLU A 142 9.75 -12.73 8.76
N ALA A 143 9.32 -11.67 8.06
CA ALA A 143 9.32 -11.62 6.60
C ALA A 143 10.75 -11.74 6.04
N ALA A 144 11.70 -11.00 6.60
CA ALA A 144 13.10 -11.06 6.20
C ALA A 144 13.69 -12.47 6.34
N LYS A 145 13.43 -13.14 7.48
CA LYS A 145 13.90 -14.52 7.75
C LYS A 145 13.29 -15.56 6.82
N LYS A 146 12.13 -15.32 6.25
CA LYS A 146 11.47 -16.19 5.25
C LYS A 146 11.99 -15.97 3.82
N GLY A 147 13.01 -15.15 3.64
CA GLY A 147 13.59 -14.85 2.32
C GLY A 147 13.18 -13.51 1.73
N GLY A 148 12.46 -12.71 2.50
CA GLY A 148 11.94 -11.39 2.14
C GLY A 148 10.44 -11.35 2.05
N GLY A 149 9.88 -10.16 2.22
CA GLY A 149 8.44 -9.95 2.12
C GLY A 149 8.01 -8.53 2.43
N LEU A 150 6.79 -8.24 1.97
CA LEU A 150 6.09 -6.99 2.20
C LEU A 150 5.30 -7.04 3.51
N VAL A 151 5.38 -5.96 4.29
CA VAL A 151 4.55 -5.76 5.50
C VAL A 151 3.85 -4.42 5.38
N LYS A 152 2.52 -4.43 5.56
CA LYS A 152 1.69 -3.22 5.64
C LYS A 152 1.46 -2.86 7.10
N TYR A 153 1.71 -1.61 7.46
CA TYR A 153 1.47 -1.07 8.80
C TYR A 153 1.25 0.44 8.74
N TYR A 154 0.81 1.04 9.85
CA TYR A 154 0.65 2.48 9.96
C TYR A 154 1.86 3.09 10.67
N PHE A 155 2.46 4.10 10.07
CA PHE A 155 3.64 4.78 10.62
C PHE A 155 3.60 6.28 10.36
N PRO A 156 4.03 7.13 11.33
CA PRO A 156 4.04 8.56 11.11
C PRO A 156 5.14 8.99 10.13
N LYS A 157 4.82 9.94 9.24
CA LYS A 157 5.80 10.54 8.31
C LYS A 157 6.80 11.44 9.02
N THR A 158 6.38 12.04 10.14
CA THR A 158 7.19 12.92 11.01
C THR A 158 7.09 12.45 12.45
N LYS A 159 8.04 12.84 13.30
CA LYS A 159 8.15 12.38 14.70
C LYS A 159 6.85 12.50 15.51
N ASP A 160 6.10 13.57 15.32
CA ASP A 160 4.87 13.88 16.07
C ASP A 160 3.62 13.87 15.14
N GLY A 161 3.75 13.25 13.95
CA GLY A 161 2.71 13.24 12.94
C GLY A 161 1.68 12.14 13.16
N LYS A 162 0.54 12.27 12.44
CA LYS A 162 -0.44 11.19 12.34
C LYS A 162 0.18 9.99 11.59
N PRO A 163 -0.18 8.75 11.97
CA PRO A 163 0.24 7.57 11.22
C PRO A 163 -0.49 7.49 9.86
N PHE A 164 0.28 7.14 8.83
CA PHE A 164 -0.19 6.88 7.48
C PHE A 164 0.11 5.44 7.07
N PRO A 165 -0.66 4.85 6.13
CA PRO A 165 -0.39 3.51 5.64
C PRO A 165 0.97 3.48 4.95
N LYS A 166 1.81 2.54 5.37
CA LYS A 166 3.15 2.34 4.85
C LYS A 166 3.35 0.88 4.46
N PHE A 167 3.91 0.65 3.30
CA PHE A 167 4.45 -0.63 2.88
C PHE A 167 5.95 -0.63 3.08
N SER A 168 6.46 -1.71 3.67
CA SER A 168 7.89 -1.92 3.76
C SER A 168 8.24 -3.33 3.31
N TYR A 169 9.30 -3.44 2.52
CA TYR A 169 9.89 -4.71 2.13
C TYR A 169 11.17 -4.92 2.92
N SER A 170 11.37 -6.11 3.44
CA SER A 170 12.54 -6.45 4.25
C SER A 170 13.24 -7.70 3.75
N LEU A 171 14.57 -7.72 3.89
CA LEU A 171 15.44 -8.85 3.62
C LEU A 171 16.41 -9.09 4.78
N SER A 172 16.86 -10.32 4.94
CA SER A 172 17.88 -10.68 5.92
C SER A 172 19.29 -10.45 5.41
N PHE A 173 20.19 -10.09 6.32
CA PHE A 173 21.62 -10.16 6.16
C PHE A 173 22.19 -11.02 7.29
N GLU A 174 22.31 -12.31 7.02
CA GLU A 174 22.62 -13.35 8.01
C GLU A 174 23.96 -13.15 8.76
N PRO A 175 25.05 -12.66 8.11
CA PRO A 175 26.33 -12.53 8.81
C PRO A 175 26.29 -11.72 10.09
N TYR A 176 25.31 -10.77 10.21
CA TYR A 176 25.16 -9.93 11.39
C TYR A 176 23.78 -10.07 12.07
N ASN A 177 22.98 -11.05 11.66
CA ASN A 177 21.60 -11.20 12.12
C ASN A 177 20.79 -9.89 11.95
N TRP A 178 20.94 -9.24 10.81
CA TRP A 178 20.24 -8.01 10.49
C TRP A 178 19.02 -8.25 9.60
N MET A 179 17.94 -7.59 9.93
CA MET A 179 16.85 -7.26 9.02
C MET A 179 17.12 -5.89 8.43
N MET A 180 17.25 -5.81 7.13
CA MET A 180 17.35 -4.58 6.36
C MET A 180 16.02 -4.33 5.67
N GLY A 181 15.54 -3.11 5.66
CA GLY A 181 14.26 -2.79 5.04
C GLY A 181 14.21 -1.38 4.48
N THR A 182 13.27 -1.19 3.58
CA THR A 182 12.84 0.11 3.07
C THR A 182 11.33 0.15 2.95
N GLY A 183 10.75 1.33 2.79
CA GLY A 183 9.31 1.45 2.67
C GLY A 183 8.84 2.74 2.02
N ILE A 184 7.60 2.69 1.53
CA ILE A 184 6.90 3.80 0.90
C ILE A 184 5.56 4.01 1.59
N TYR A 185 5.12 5.25 1.71
CA TYR A 185 3.76 5.58 2.13
C TYR A 185 2.83 5.44 0.94
N VAL A 186 1.66 4.85 1.18
CA VAL A 186 0.66 4.54 0.13
C VAL A 186 -0.67 5.26 0.37
N ASP A 187 -0.66 6.31 1.17
CA ASP A 187 -1.82 7.16 1.40
C ASP A 187 -2.35 7.80 0.11
N ASN A 188 -1.48 8.11 -0.86
CA ASN A 188 -1.88 8.57 -2.19
C ASN A 188 -2.71 7.51 -2.96
N VAL A 189 -2.43 6.23 -2.78
CA VAL A 189 -3.23 5.15 -3.39
C VAL A 189 -4.62 5.10 -2.73
N GLU A 190 -4.68 5.18 -1.40
CA GLU A 190 -5.95 5.20 -0.66
C GLU A 190 -6.79 6.44 -1.00
N GLU A 191 -6.15 7.63 -1.14
CA GLU A 191 -6.82 8.86 -1.58
C GLU A 191 -7.37 8.76 -3.00
N GLU A 192 -6.59 8.21 -3.94
CA GLU A 192 -7.04 8.01 -5.32
C GLU A 192 -8.19 7.00 -5.41
N VAL A 193 -8.12 5.90 -4.68
CA VAL A 193 -9.22 4.92 -4.56
C VAL A 193 -10.49 5.59 -4.02
N ALA A 194 -10.39 6.40 -2.98
CA ALA A 194 -11.53 7.13 -2.42
C ALA A 194 -12.11 8.15 -3.43
N HIS A 195 -11.26 8.83 -4.18
CA HIS A 195 -11.68 9.76 -5.24
C HIS A 195 -12.38 9.03 -6.39
N LEU A 196 -11.86 7.90 -6.85
CA LEU A 196 -12.50 7.07 -7.88
C LEU A 196 -13.86 6.58 -7.42
N GLN A 197 -13.97 6.08 -6.18
CA GLN A 197 -15.24 5.64 -5.61
C GLN A 197 -16.28 6.76 -5.59
N LYS A 198 -15.90 7.95 -5.13
CA LYS A 198 -16.77 9.13 -5.08
C LYS A 198 -17.26 9.52 -6.49
N ASN A 199 -16.35 9.57 -7.48
CA ASN A 199 -16.73 9.91 -8.86
C ASN A 199 -17.72 8.91 -9.45
N ILE A 200 -17.54 7.61 -9.15
CA ILE A 200 -18.45 6.55 -9.60
C ILE A 200 -19.82 6.72 -8.97
N ASP A 201 -19.90 6.99 -7.67
CA ASP A 201 -21.14 7.18 -6.95
C ASP A 201 -21.89 8.42 -7.47
N GLU A 202 -21.21 9.55 -7.70
CA GLU A 202 -21.78 10.78 -8.26
C GLU A 202 -22.30 10.59 -9.71
N ASN A 203 -21.50 9.96 -10.56
CA ASN A 203 -21.90 9.67 -11.95
C ASN A 203 -23.10 8.72 -12.00
N THR A 204 -23.12 7.71 -11.16
CA THR A 204 -24.21 6.73 -11.08
C THR A 204 -25.50 7.40 -10.61
N ALA A 205 -25.44 8.27 -9.60
CA ALA A 205 -26.58 9.04 -9.13
C ALA A 205 -27.14 9.99 -10.21
N SER A 206 -26.26 10.68 -10.94
CA SER A 206 -26.62 11.56 -12.05
C SER A 206 -27.33 10.81 -13.19
N GLN A 207 -26.81 9.62 -13.55
CA GLN A 207 -27.46 8.77 -14.57
C GLN A 207 -28.85 8.34 -14.16
N ILE A 208 -29.06 7.90 -12.90
CA ILE A 208 -30.38 7.52 -12.39
C ILE A 208 -31.33 8.73 -12.45
N GLN A 209 -30.88 9.90 -12.03
CA GLN A 209 -31.67 11.12 -12.05
C GLN A 209 -32.10 11.49 -13.47
N SER A 210 -31.21 11.36 -14.44
CA SER A 210 -31.50 11.60 -15.85
C SER A 210 -32.54 10.61 -16.41
N PHE A 211 -32.44 9.32 -16.06
CA PHE A 211 -33.43 8.32 -16.45
C PHE A 211 -34.80 8.56 -15.83
N LEU A 212 -34.83 8.96 -14.54
CA LEU A 212 -36.10 9.29 -13.90
C LEU A 212 -36.80 10.50 -14.56
N VAL A 213 -36.06 11.55 -14.92
CA VAL A 213 -36.59 12.71 -15.63
C VAL A 213 -37.18 12.31 -16.99
N ILE A 214 -36.46 11.50 -17.77
CA ILE A 214 -36.95 11.01 -19.07
C ILE A 214 -38.22 10.18 -18.93
N SER A 215 -38.28 9.32 -17.91
CA SER A 215 -39.45 8.46 -17.66
C SER A 215 -40.72 9.22 -17.21
N VAL A 216 -40.60 10.46 -16.74
CA VAL A 216 -41.71 11.32 -16.33
C VAL A 216 -42.22 12.18 -17.50
N VAL A 217 -41.37 12.45 -18.49
CA VAL A 217 -41.69 13.28 -19.67
C VAL A 217 -42.35 12.47 -20.81
N LEU A 218 -42.15 11.16 -20.85
CA LEU A 218 -42.82 10.24 -21.79
C LEU A 218 -44.15 9.73 -21.23
#